data_9d32c12200a9e18ee60dd694723a9447
#
_entry.id   9d32c12200a9e18ee60dd694723a9447
#
_cell.length_a   1.000
_cell.length_b   1.000
_cell.length_c   1.000
_cell.angle_alpha   90.00
_cell.angle_beta   90.00
_cell.angle_gamma   90.00
#
_symmetry.space_group_name_H-M   'P 1'
#
loop_
_entity.id
_entity.type
_entity.pdbx_description
1 polymer ?
#
loop_
_entity_poly.entity_id
_entity_poly.type
_entity_poly.pdbx_seq_one_letter_code
_entity_poly.pdbx_strand_id
1 'polypeptide(L)'
;MKKSASHFALRLVVVLLAVAPMFGAQWQAKVGADTKNQARQALAFLPNEIWIHEGDSITWTFDVDEIHTVTFLTEGQVRPPFPVGCPGFAVGSAMFDGSTCISTPPMVTGQTFSVMFPTVGNFKLTCLVHEDMTGVVHVLANSAKLPHNQAFYDKLGAQQAQDLLSSPDLSGMHHHDNGANAVAVGIGKIVANGGGHDTVSVMRFIEPELVIHAGGTVEWTNFDPITPHTITFGTEPENPIPPSGNITVDADGALHANISSTSDSVHSGFIISAPQERIGLPQAPLGTTRFRITFTAPGVYPYICALHDDLGMKGRIVVLP
;
A
#
# COMPACT_ATOMS: atom_id res chain seq x y z
N MET A 1 61.70 39.91 -63.67
CA MET A 1 60.41 40.24 -62.99
C MET A 1 59.81 38.94 -62.54
N LYS A 2 59.83 38.60 -61.20
CA LYS A 2 59.24 37.42 -60.64
C LYS A 2 57.95 37.87 -59.91
N LYS A 3 56.77 37.38 -60.34
CA LYS A 3 55.50 37.63 -59.69
C LYS A 3 55.32 36.60 -58.56
N SER A 4 55.24 37.09 -57.33
CA SER A 4 54.88 36.29 -56.14
C SER A 4 53.40 36.11 -56.11
N ALA A 5 52.91 34.87 -56.10
CA ALA A 5 51.51 34.52 -55.89
C ALA A 5 51.30 34.22 -54.41
N SER A 6 50.51 35.09 -53.72
CA SER A 6 50.13 34.92 -52.35
C SER A 6 48.91 33.97 -52.29
N HIS A 7 49.09 32.82 -51.68
CA HIS A 7 47.97 31.85 -51.43
C HIS A 7 47.27 32.20 -50.07
N PHE A 8 46.10 32.75 -50.14
CA PHE A 8 45.27 32.96 -48.98
C PHE A 8 44.54 31.62 -48.64
N ALA A 9 45.01 30.92 -47.61
CA ALA A 9 44.33 29.72 -47.13
C ALA A 9 43.17 30.10 -46.17
N LEU A 10 41.93 29.97 -46.64
CA LEU A 10 40.73 30.14 -45.85
C LEU A 10 40.60 28.93 -44.92
N ARG A 11 40.89 29.11 -43.61
CA ARG A 11 40.64 28.07 -42.61
C ARG A 11 39.16 28.08 -42.23
N LEU A 12 38.41 27.07 -42.69
CA LEU A 12 37.05 26.80 -42.29
C LEU A 12 37.05 26.23 -40.84
N VAL A 13 36.64 27.03 -39.86
CA VAL A 13 36.45 26.55 -38.49
C VAL A 13 35.06 25.90 -38.44
N VAL A 14 35.01 24.58 -38.48
CA VAL A 14 33.77 23.80 -38.21
C VAL A 14 33.57 23.74 -36.71
N VAL A 15 32.65 24.54 -36.19
CA VAL A 15 32.18 24.41 -34.80
C VAL A 15 31.21 23.23 -34.76
N LEU A 16 31.69 22.08 -34.31
CA LEU A 16 30.85 20.95 -33.94
C LEU A 16 30.12 21.32 -32.63
N LEU A 17 28.89 21.77 -32.74
CA LEU A 17 27.98 21.81 -31.61
C LEU A 17 27.64 20.35 -31.22
N ALA A 18 28.31 19.84 -30.19
CA ALA A 18 27.94 18.61 -29.55
C ALA A 18 26.59 18.83 -28.87
N VAL A 19 25.50 18.39 -29.50
CA VAL A 19 24.20 18.25 -28.85
C VAL A 19 24.33 17.03 -27.91
N ALA A 20 24.64 17.29 -26.64
CA ALA A 20 24.55 16.26 -25.63
C ALA A 20 23.07 15.82 -25.58
N PRO A 21 22.78 14.50 -25.57
CA PRO A 21 21.44 14.05 -25.32
C PRO A 21 21.02 14.58 -23.93
N MET A 22 20.07 15.49 -23.88
CA MET A 22 19.49 15.94 -22.63
C MET A 22 18.57 14.80 -22.14
N PHE A 23 19.18 13.84 -21.44
CA PHE A 23 18.39 12.97 -20.56
C PHE A 23 17.91 13.86 -19.41
N GLY A 24 16.60 13.84 -19.12
CA GLY A 24 16.05 14.52 -17.95
C GLY A 24 16.72 14.04 -16.65
N ALA A 25 16.58 14.79 -15.59
CA ALA A 25 17.10 14.41 -14.28
C ALA A 25 16.41 13.13 -13.77
N GLN A 26 17.14 12.40 -12.94
CA GLN A 26 16.64 11.17 -12.27
C GLN A 26 16.38 11.48 -10.81
N TRP A 27 15.13 11.33 -10.40
CA TRP A 27 14.68 11.52 -9.03
C TRP A 27 14.39 10.18 -8.36
N GLN A 28 14.49 10.14 -7.03
CA GLN A 28 14.28 8.94 -6.23
C GLN A 28 13.16 9.17 -5.22
N ALA A 29 12.33 8.16 -5.00
CA ALA A 29 11.31 8.11 -3.96
C ALA A 29 11.19 6.67 -3.45
N LYS A 30 10.49 6.48 -2.34
CA LYS A 30 10.24 5.17 -1.76
C LYS A 30 8.74 4.87 -1.74
N VAL A 31 8.40 3.59 -1.67
CA VAL A 31 7.06 3.09 -1.46
C VAL A 31 7.06 2.27 -0.20
N GLY A 32 6.28 2.72 0.78
CA GLY A 32 6.17 2.10 2.08
C GLY A 32 7.39 2.31 2.99
N ALA A 33 7.18 2.11 4.27
CA ALA A 33 8.20 1.92 5.30
C ALA A 33 7.61 1.11 6.43
N ASP A 34 8.43 0.38 7.18
CA ASP A 34 7.95 -0.42 8.29
C ASP A 34 8.85 -0.33 9.54
N THR A 35 8.34 -0.83 10.66
CA THR A 35 9.15 -1.09 11.83
C THR A 35 9.93 -2.39 11.67
N LYS A 36 11.08 -2.51 12.33
CA LYS A 36 11.95 -3.70 12.26
C LYS A 36 11.24 -5.04 12.48
N ASN A 37 10.16 -5.04 13.25
CA ASN A 37 9.33 -6.23 13.50
C ASN A 37 8.12 -6.32 12.56
N GLN A 38 8.05 -5.46 11.54
CA GLN A 38 6.99 -5.38 10.54
C GLN A 38 5.57 -5.20 11.11
N ALA A 39 5.48 -4.83 12.41
CA ALA A 39 4.19 -4.67 13.06
C ALA A 39 3.47 -3.39 12.63
N ARG A 40 4.21 -2.33 12.35
CA ARG A 40 3.66 -1.07 11.85
C ARG A 40 4.13 -0.84 10.43
N GLN A 41 3.20 -0.56 9.56
CA GLN A 41 3.41 -0.25 8.15
C GLN A 41 3.00 1.20 7.89
N ALA A 42 3.90 1.97 7.28
CA ALA A 42 3.58 3.25 6.66
C ALA A 42 3.17 3.00 5.21
N LEU A 43 1.88 2.99 4.94
CA LEU A 43 1.33 2.84 3.60
C LEU A 43 1.33 4.23 2.95
N ALA A 44 2.45 4.56 2.32
CA ALA A 44 2.76 5.91 1.85
C ALA A 44 3.71 5.90 0.66
N PHE A 45 3.60 6.92 -0.20
CA PHE A 45 4.68 7.32 -1.10
C PHE A 45 5.58 8.32 -0.37
N LEU A 46 6.88 8.13 -0.38
CA LEU A 46 7.82 8.84 0.47
C LEU A 46 8.94 9.53 -0.34
N PRO A 47 8.83 10.85 -0.56
CA PRO A 47 7.72 11.72 -0.17
C PRO A 47 6.51 11.52 -1.08
N ASN A 48 5.33 11.96 -0.63
CA ASN A 48 4.11 11.86 -1.42
C ASN A 48 3.85 13.08 -2.33
N GLU A 49 4.77 14.05 -2.35
CA GLU A 49 4.68 15.23 -3.20
C GLU A 49 6.08 15.60 -3.74
N ILE A 50 6.23 15.65 -5.08
CA ILE A 50 7.51 15.91 -5.74
C ILE A 50 7.31 16.88 -6.91
N TRP A 51 8.20 17.88 -7.04
CA TRP A 51 8.33 18.78 -8.20
C TRP A 51 9.51 18.39 -9.04
N ILE A 52 9.30 18.20 -10.34
CA ILE A 52 10.31 17.84 -11.33
C ILE A 52 10.15 18.69 -12.59
N HIS A 53 11.04 18.58 -13.55
CA HIS A 53 10.86 19.16 -14.88
C HIS A 53 10.29 18.18 -15.90
N GLU A 54 9.71 18.69 -16.96
CA GLU A 54 9.35 17.89 -18.13
C GLU A 54 10.58 17.16 -18.70
N GLY A 55 10.40 15.87 -19.00
CA GLY A 55 11.47 14.96 -19.41
C GLY A 55 12.22 14.27 -18.28
N ASP A 56 12.04 14.68 -17.02
CA ASP A 56 12.60 14.00 -15.85
C ASP A 56 11.92 12.65 -15.58
N SER A 57 12.61 11.81 -14.83
CA SER A 57 12.07 10.53 -14.36
C SER A 57 12.13 10.43 -12.83
N ILE A 58 11.16 9.73 -12.23
CA ILE A 58 11.18 9.33 -10.83
C ILE A 58 11.29 7.81 -10.76
N THR A 59 12.18 7.30 -9.91
CA THR A 59 12.29 5.89 -9.58
C THR A 59 11.77 5.66 -8.17
N TRP A 60 10.72 4.86 -8.02
CA TRP A 60 10.20 4.38 -6.75
C TRP A 60 10.87 3.07 -6.40
N THR A 61 11.43 2.98 -5.17
CA THR A 61 11.97 1.76 -4.58
C THR A 61 11.00 1.26 -3.52
N PHE A 62 10.61 -0.01 -3.63
CA PHE A 62 9.76 -0.68 -2.65
C PHE A 62 10.64 -1.23 -1.53
N ASP A 63 10.40 -0.78 -0.31
CA ASP A 63 11.28 -1.01 0.85
C ASP A 63 10.56 -1.81 1.96
N VAL A 64 9.39 -2.39 1.63
CA VAL A 64 8.53 -3.16 2.55
C VAL A 64 7.99 -4.42 1.88
N ASP A 65 7.66 -5.42 2.70
CA ASP A 65 7.07 -6.68 2.23
C ASP A 65 5.54 -6.59 2.07
N GLU A 66 4.90 -5.55 2.64
CA GLU A 66 3.52 -5.22 2.29
C GLU A 66 3.41 -4.83 0.83
N ILE A 67 2.39 -5.37 0.15
CA ILE A 67 2.22 -5.19 -1.30
C ILE A 67 1.71 -3.79 -1.65
N HIS A 68 2.32 -3.15 -2.63
CA HIS A 68 1.90 -1.85 -3.14
C HIS A 68 1.89 -1.80 -4.67
N THR A 69 1.22 -0.80 -5.22
CA THR A 69 1.32 -0.41 -6.63
C THR A 69 1.72 1.06 -6.76
N VAL A 70 2.43 1.38 -7.83
CA VAL A 70 2.62 2.76 -8.32
C VAL A 70 1.69 2.94 -9.51
N THR A 71 0.67 3.78 -9.34
CA THR A 71 -0.39 3.97 -10.33
C THR A 71 -0.63 5.45 -10.59
N PHE A 72 -0.64 5.83 -11.87
CA PHE A 72 -1.01 7.16 -12.32
C PHE A 72 -2.32 7.10 -13.10
N LEU A 73 -3.30 7.89 -12.68
CA LEU A 73 -4.63 7.97 -13.27
C LEU A 73 -4.71 9.15 -14.25
N THR A 74 -5.53 9.02 -15.28
CA THR A 74 -5.86 10.14 -16.18
C THR A 74 -6.76 11.13 -15.47
N GLU A 75 -6.89 12.33 -16.01
CA GLU A 75 -7.76 13.38 -15.46
C GLU A 75 -9.23 12.89 -15.35
N GLY A 76 -9.82 13.05 -14.18
CA GLY A 76 -11.21 12.65 -13.90
C GLY A 76 -11.42 11.13 -13.79
N GLN A 77 -10.39 10.31 -13.96
CA GLN A 77 -10.53 8.88 -13.85
C GLN A 77 -10.80 8.47 -12.39
N VAL A 78 -11.83 7.65 -12.20
CA VAL A 78 -12.07 6.97 -10.92
C VAL A 78 -11.01 5.89 -10.72
N ARG A 79 -10.51 5.75 -9.49
CA ARG A 79 -9.56 4.70 -9.13
C ARG A 79 -10.14 3.33 -9.50
N PRO A 80 -9.47 2.56 -10.39
CA PRO A 80 -9.94 1.24 -10.74
C PRO A 80 -9.78 0.28 -9.56
N PRO A 81 -10.64 -0.74 -9.44
CA PRO A 81 -10.49 -1.76 -8.40
C PRO A 81 -9.23 -2.59 -8.62
N PHE A 82 -8.57 -2.94 -7.54
CA PHE A 82 -7.56 -4.00 -7.55
C PHE A 82 -8.27 -5.38 -7.61
N PRO A 83 -7.89 -6.34 -8.47
CA PRO A 83 -6.69 -6.37 -9.32
C PRO A 83 -6.91 -5.92 -10.80
N VAL A 84 -8.04 -5.29 -11.12
CA VAL A 84 -8.36 -4.89 -12.51
C VAL A 84 -7.31 -3.92 -13.06
N GLY A 85 -6.95 -2.93 -12.27
CA GLY A 85 -5.88 -1.98 -12.60
C GLY A 85 -6.15 -1.13 -13.85
N CYS A 86 -5.09 -0.55 -14.38
CA CYS A 86 -5.06 0.09 -15.69
C CYS A 86 -4.98 -0.96 -16.81
N PRO A 87 -5.24 -0.62 -18.07
CA PRO A 87 -5.09 -1.53 -19.19
C PRO A 87 -3.65 -2.07 -19.33
N GLY A 88 -3.40 -3.24 -18.74
CA GLY A 88 -2.07 -3.84 -18.62
C GLY A 88 -1.23 -3.27 -17.47
N PHE A 89 -0.29 -4.10 -16.98
CA PHE A 89 0.67 -3.68 -15.98
C PHE A 89 1.98 -3.22 -16.63
N ALA A 90 2.54 -2.11 -16.13
CA ALA A 90 3.87 -1.66 -16.50
C ALA A 90 4.91 -2.27 -15.57
N VAL A 91 6.02 -2.78 -16.14
CA VAL A 91 7.12 -3.41 -15.40
C VAL A 91 8.43 -2.71 -15.72
N GLY A 92 9.24 -2.46 -14.69
CA GLY A 92 10.55 -1.80 -14.82
C GLY A 92 10.46 -0.31 -15.07
N SER A 93 9.93 0.12 -16.21
CA SER A 93 9.77 1.54 -16.54
C SER A 93 8.56 1.82 -17.42
N ALA A 94 8.04 3.06 -17.33
CA ALA A 94 6.97 3.58 -18.17
C ALA A 94 7.17 5.06 -18.49
N MET A 95 6.36 5.57 -19.40
CA MET A 95 6.19 7.00 -19.68
C MET A 95 4.73 7.36 -19.30
N PHE A 96 4.56 8.50 -18.65
CA PHE A 96 3.24 9.00 -18.30
C PHE A 96 3.08 10.47 -18.69
N ASP A 97 2.16 10.73 -19.62
CA ASP A 97 1.84 12.05 -20.14
C ASP A 97 0.43 12.52 -19.73
N GLY A 98 -0.28 11.75 -18.91
CA GLY A 98 -1.64 12.01 -18.48
C GLY A 98 -2.73 11.44 -19.40
N SER A 99 -2.39 10.89 -20.57
CA SER A 99 -3.37 10.43 -21.57
C SER A 99 -3.88 9.01 -21.33
N THR A 100 -3.06 8.16 -20.72
CA THR A 100 -3.38 6.76 -20.48
C THR A 100 -2.95 6.33 -19.09
N CYS A 101 -3.85 5.74 -18.33
CA CYS A 101 -3.57 5.19 -17.01
C CYS A 101 -2.43 4.15 -17.07
N ILE A 102 -1.49 4.23 -16.13
CA ILE A 102 -0.44 3.23 -15.92
C ILE A 102 -0.44 2.72 -14.49
N SER A 103 -0.14 1.43 -14.30
CA SER A 103 -0.02 0.80 -12.98
C SER A 103 1.03 -0.30 -13.01
N THR A 104 1.78 -0.46 -11.93
CA THR A 104 2.55 -1.67 -11.69
C THR A 104 1.65 -2.84 -11.31
N PRO A 105 2.10 -4.11 -11.46
CA PRO A 105 1.57 -5.19 -10.64
C PRO A 105 1.83 -4.91 -9.14
N PRO A 106 1.28 -5.72 -8.22
CA PRO A 106 1.70 -5.71 -6.82
C PRO A 106 3.21 -5.91 -6.70
N MET A 107 3.88 -5.04 -5.95
CA MET A 107 5.33 -5.03 -5.77
C MET A 107 5.68 -4.97 -4.28
N VAL A 108 6.85 -5.53 -3.94
CA VAL A 108 7.38 -5.67 -2.57
C VAL A 108 8.85 -5.28 -2.50
N THR A 109 9.46 -5.42 -1.34
CA THR A 109 10.88 -5.15 -1.04
C THR A 109 11.82 -5.55 -2.19
N GLY A 110 12.73 -4.64 -2.51
CA GLY A 110 13.80 -4.82 -3.49
C GLY A 110 13.41 -4.56 -4.95
N GLN A 111 12.14 -4.38 -5.23
CA GLN A 111 11.66 -4.03 -6.56
C GLN A 111 11.70 -2.51 -6.79
N THR A 112 11.80 -2.11 -8.05
CA THR A 112 11.81 -0.70 -8.45
C THR A 112 10.94 -0.47 -9.66
N PHE A 113 10.38 0.73 -9.76
CA PHE A 113 9.63 1.17 -10.93
C PHE A 113 9.95 2.62 -11.26
N SER A 114 10.25 2.91 -12.52
CA SER A 114 10.61 4.25 -12.99
C SER A 114 9.56 4.80 -13.94
N VAL A 115 9.18 6.07 -13.77
CA VAL A 115 8.28 6.76 -14.69
C VAL A 115 8.93 8.05 -15.20
N MET A 116 8.94 8.22 -16.50
CA MET A 116 9.35 9.45 -17.17
C MET A 116 8.13 10.31 -17.48
N PHE A 117 8.23 11.63 -17.25
CA PHE A 117 7.15 12.58 -17.42
C PHE A 117 7.47 13.57 -18.54
N PRO A 118 6.96 13.35 -19.75
CA PRO A 118 7.33 14.17 -20.93
C PRO A 118 6.55 15.48 -21.02
N THR A 119 5.52 15.70 -20.19
CA THR A 119 4.60 16.85 -20.28
C THR A 119 4.43 17.56 -18.96
N VAL A 120 4.30 18.87 -19.00
CA VAL A 120 3.93 19.70 -17.82
C VAL A 120 2.55 19.32 -17.31
N GLY A 121 2.38 19.25 -15.98
CA GLY A 121 1.10 18.93 -15.37
C GLY A 121 1.20 18.61 -13.88
N ASN A 122 0.05 18.32 -13.26
CA ASN A 122 -0.06 17.80 -11.90
C ASN A 122 -0.69 16.42 -11.99
N PHE A 123 0.07 15.41 -11.66
CA PHE A 123 -0.32 14.01 -11.87
C PHE A 123 -0.55 13.30 -10.53
N LYS A 124 -1.80 12.82 -10.36
CA LYS A 124 -2.16 12.05 -9.17
C LYS A 124 -1.52 10.68 -9.19
N LEU A 125 -0.85 10.36 -8.09
CA LEU A 125 -0.27 9.07 -7.78
C LEU A 125 -1.15 8.35 -6.75
N THR A 126 -1.41 7.05 -6.92
CA THR A 126 -2.21 6.26 -5.98
C THR A 126 -1.75 4.81 -5.93
N CYS A 127 -1.94 4.15 -4.79
CA CYS A 127 -1.86 2.70 -4.68
C CYS A 127 -3.23 2.08 -4.97
N LEU A 128 -3.29 0.98 -5.74
CA LEU A 128 -4.56 0.27 -5.98
C LEU A 128 -4.91 -0.71 -4.87
N VAL A 129 -3.93 -1.14 -4.07
CA VAL A 129 -4.15 -2.03 -2.92
C VAL A 129 -4.69 -1.23 -1.73
N HIS A 130 -4.09 -0.06 -1.46
CA HIS A 130 -4.41 0.78 -0.30
C HIS A 130 -5.03 2.10 -0.75
N GLU A 131 -6.31 2.31 -0.45
CA GLU A 131 -7.11 3.41 -1.02
C GLU A 131 -6.61 4.80 -0.64
N ASP A 132 -6.29 5.02 0.62
CA ASP A 132 -5.78 6.28 1.17
C ASP A 132 -4.24 6.32 1.21
N MET A 133 -3.61 5.73 0.19
CA MET A 133 -2.19 5.89 -0.12
C MET A 133 -2.07 6.64 -1.43
N THR A 134 -1.95 7.97 -1.35
CA THR A 134 -1.97 8.86 -2.52
C THR A 134 -0.85 9.89 -2.48
N GLY A 135 -0.54 10.45 -3.65
CA GLY A 135 0.47 11.49 -3.80
C GLY A 135 0.28 12.29 -5.09
N VAL A 136 1.19 13.21 -5.35
CA VAL A 136 1.19 14.04 -6.54
C VAL A 136 2.60 14.27 -7.07
N VAL A 137 2.74 14.26 -8.39
CA VAL A 137 3.93 14.70 -9.11
C VAL A 137 3.59 15.98 -9.87
N HIS A 138 4.28 17.06 -9.54
CA HIS A 138 4.20 18.34 -10.22
C HIS A 138 5.31 18.44 -11.27
N VAL A 139 4.96 18.41 -12.53
CA VAL A 139 5.91 18.52 -13.64
C VAL A 139 5.90 19.96 -14.17
N LEU A 140 6.99 20.65 -14.00
CA LEU A 140 7.18 22.05 -14.40
C LEU A 140 7.90 22.15 -15.74
N ALA A 141 7.67 23.25 -16.45
CA ALA A 141 8.48 23.58 -17.63
C ALA A 141 9.97 23.71 -17.27
N ASN A 142 10.85 23.32 -18.18
CA ASN A 142 12.33 23.37 -18.00
C ASN A 142 12.87 24.77 -17.64
N SER A 143 12.15 25.82 -17.96
CA SER A 143 12.50 27.21 -17.61
C SER A 143 12.12 27.61 -16.17
N ALA A 144 11.27 26.84 -15.49
CA ALA A 144 10.85 27.10 -14.13
C ALA A 144 11.93 26.67 -13.13
N LYS A 145 11.98 27.36 -11.98
CA LYS A 145 12.88 26.95 -10.89
C LYS A 145 12.19 25.88 -10.05
N LEU A 146 12.84 24.74 -9.83
CA LEU A 146 12.35 23.75 -8.88
C LEU A 146 12.44 24.27 -7.44
N PRO A 147 11.41 24.03 -6.62
CA PRO A 147 11.41 24.49 -5.22
C PRO A 147 12.43 23.74 -4.36
N HIS A 148 12.72 22.48 -4.69
CA HIS A 148 13.53 21.57 -3.89
C HIS A 148 14.46 20.73 -4.75
N ASN A 149 15.47 20.12 -4.12
CA ASN A 149 16.39 19.16 -4.71
C ASN A 149 16.18 17.75 -4.10
N GLN A 150 16.88 16.74 -4.60
CA GLN A 150 16.77 15.36 -4.13
C GLN A 150 17.03 15.24 -2.62
N ALA A 151 18.05 15.90 -2.09
CA ALA A 151 18.38 15.83 -0.67
C ALA A 151 17.24 16.33 0.24
N PHE A 152 16.46 17.32 -0.22
CA PHE A 152 15.24 17.75 0.49
C PHE A 152 14.18 16.64 0.48
N TYR A 153 13.94 16.01 -0.68
CA TYR A 153 12.95 14.93 -0.79
C TYR A 153 13.34 13.69 0.02
N ASP A 154 14.62 13.32 0.04
CA ASP A 154 15.13 12.22 0.87
C ASP A 154 14.85 12.47 2.36
N LYS A 155 15.10 13.69 2.82
CA LYS A 155 14.82 14.08 4.21
C LYS A 155 13.32 14.12 4.51
N LEU A 156 12.52 14.68 3.60
CA LEU A 156 11.07 14.77 3.75
C LEU A 156 10.43 13.38 3.82
N GLY A 157 10.77 12.48 2.90
CA GLY A 157 10.27 11.11 2.88
C GLY A 157 10.66 10.32 4.15
N ALA A 158 11.91 10.50 4.63
CA ALA A 158 12.34 9.90 5.90
C ALA A 158 11.55 10.43 7.10
N GLN A 159 11.26 11.73 7.14
CA GLN A 159 10.46 12.35 8.19
C GLN A 159 9.00 11.85 8.15
N GLN A 160 8.36 11.82 6.98
CA GLN A 160 7.01 11.29 6.81
C GLN A 160 6.91 9.84 7.28
N ALA A 161 7.87 9.00 6.90
CA ALA A 161 7.94 7.61 7.38
C ALA A 161 8.04 7.53 8.90
N GLN A 162 8.94 8.33 9.50
CA GLN A 162 9.12 8.36 10.95
C GLN A 162 7.85 8.81 11.68
N ASP A 163 7.19 9.87 11.21
CA ASP A 163 5.98 10.41 11.81
C ASP A 163 4.83 9.40 11.79
N LEU A 164 4.66 8.68 10.68
CA LEU A 164 3.67 7.61 10.57
C LEU A 164 3.99 6.45 11.53
N LEU A 165 5.22 5.91 11.48
CA LEU A 165 5.60 4.73 12.26
C LEU A 165 5.67 5.01 13.77
N SER A 166 5.93 6.25 14.19
CA SER A 166 5.98 6.65 15.61
C SER A 166 4.67 7.22 16.14
N SER A 167 3.60 7.26 15.32
CA SER A 167 2.31 7.84 15.72
C SER A 167 1.79 7.25 17.05
N PRO A 168 1.63 8.05 18.12
CA PRO A 168 1.21 7.55 19.44
C PRO A 168 -0.30 7.22 19.48
N ASP A 169 -1.08 7.82 18.61
CA ASP A 169 -2.56 7.79 18.68
C ASP A 169 -3.18 6.43 18.39
N LEU A 170 -2.38 5.46 17.92
CA LEU A 170 -2.88 4.09 17.67
C LEU A 170 -3.10 3.30 18.96
N SER A 171 -2.44 3.65 20.07
CA SER A 171 -2.56 2.95 21.33
C SER A 171 -3.87 3.22 22.08
N GLY A 172 -4.55 4.33 21.79
CA GLY A 172 -5.83 4.70 22.42
C GLY A 172 -7.07 4.10 21.74
N MET A 173 -6.91 3.48 20.57
CA MET A 173 -8.03 2.90 19.80
C MET A 173 -8.45 1.52 20.30
N HIS A 174 -7.77 0.96 21.30
CA HIS A 174 -8.01 -0.40 21.82
C HIS A 174 -9.22 -0.52 22.77
N HIS A 175 -9.80 0.58 23.20
CA HIS A 175 -10.85 0.58 24.22
C HIS A 175 -12.27 0.68 23.66
N HIS A 176 -12.55 0.01 22.56
CA HIS A 176 -13.95 -0.32 22.31
C HIS A 176 -14.26 -1.57 23.12
N ASP A 177 -15.18 -1.44 24.08
CA ASP A 177 -15.73 -2.55 24.88
C ASP A 177 -16.42 -3.59 23.97
N ASN A 178 -15.62 -4.37 23.26
CA ASN A 178 -16.13 -5.46 22.40
C ASN A 178 -16.53 -6.70 23.22
N GLY A 179 -16.55 -6.57 24.56
CA GLY A 179 -16.88 -7.68 25.45
C GLY A 179 -15.65 -8.52 25.85
N ALA A 180 -15.83 -9.47 26.76
CA ALA A 180 -14.76 -10.22 27.40
C ALA A 180 -13.96 -11.17 26.46
N ASN A 181 -14.47 -11.45 25.25
CA ASN A 181 -13.86 -12.37 24.30
C ASN A 181 -13.74 -11.70 22.90
N ALA A 182 -13.08 -10.57 22.81
CA ALA A 182 -12.95 -9.82 21.56
C ALA A 182 -11.48 -9.59 21.20
N VAL A 183 -11.17 -9.65 19.90
CA VAL A 183 -9.85 -9.38 19.32
C VAL A 183 -9.99 -8.27 18.29
N ALA A 184 -9.22 -7.21 18.43
CA ALA A 184 -9.11 -6.21 17.38
C ALA A 184 -8.15 -6.74 16.29
N VAL A 185 -8.57 -6.60 15.03
CA VAL A 185 -7.86 -7.09 13.86
C VAL A 185 -7.32 -5.90 13.09
N GLY A 186 -6.03 -5.67 13.21
CA GLY A 186 -5.44 -4.44 12.70
C GLY A 186 -5.95 -3.18 13.39
N ILE A 187 -5.20 -2.13 13.28
CA ILE A 187 -5.58 -0.77 13.67
C ILE A 187 -4.84 0.17 12.74
N GLY A 188 -5.48 1.24 12.31
CA GLY A 188 -4.81 2.18 11.43
C GLY A 188 -5.32 3.61 11.59
N LYS A 189 -4.62 4.54 10.95
CA LYS A 189 -4.98 5.95 10.90
C LYS A 189 -4.60 6.55 9.56
N ILE A 190 -5.57 7.19 8.91
CA ILE A 190 -5.35 7.99 7.71
C ILE A 190 -4.85 9.38 8.11
N VAL A 191 -3.80 9.86 7.46
CA VAL A 191 -3.17 11.16 7.69
C VAL A 191 -3.16 11.93 6.38
N ALA A 192 -3.82 13.09 6.33
CA ALA A 192 -3.70 14.00 5.21
C ALA A 192 -2.41 14.82 5.30
N ASN A 193 -1.71 14.98 4.20
CA ASN A 193 -0.57 15.89 4.06
C ASN A 193 -0.55 16.53 2.65
N GLY A 194 0.46 17.33 2.34
CA GLY A 194 0.47 18.19 1.13
C GLY A 194 0.20 17.46 -0.18
N GLY A 195 0.75 16.27 -0.37
CA GLY A 195 0.62 15.49 -1.61
C GLY A 195 -0.64 14.62 -1.68
N GLY A 196 -1.30 14.37 -0.55
CA GLY A 196 -2.45 13.47 -0.51
C GLY A 196 -2.70 12.86 0.86
N HIS A 197 -2.98 11.56 0.87
CA HIS A 197 -3.15 10.79 2.10
C HIS A 197 -2.07 9.72 2.22
N ASP A 198 -1.63 9.52 3.46
CA ASP A 198 -0.83 8.37 3.88
C ASP A 198 -1.58 7.63 4.98
N THR A 199 -1.28 6.36 5.19
CA THR A 199 -1.88 5.60 6.28
C THR A 199 -0.80 4.90 7.08
N VAL A 200 -0.94 4.89 8.40
CA VAL A 200 -0.22 3.94 9.25
C VAL A 200 -1.16 2.82 9.64
N SER A 201 -0.73 1.58 9.42
CA SER A 201 -1.45 0.36 9.80
C SER A 201 -0.64 -0.50 10.75
N VAL A 202 -1.31 -1.14 11.70
CA VAL A 202 -0.73 -2.15 12.59
C VAL A 202 -1.18 -3.53 12.14
N MET A 203 -0.29 -4.27 11.48
CA MET A 203 -0.53 -5.61 10.97
C MET A 203 -0.41 -6.65 12.11
N ARG A 204 -1.28 -6.54 13.10
CA ARG A 204 -1.30 -7.45 14.27
C ARG A 204 -2.74 -7.66 14.74
N PHE A 205 -2.98 -8.85 15.29
CA PHE A 205 -4.11 -9.03 16.20
C PHE A 205 -3.75 -8.35 17.52
N ILE A 206 -4.64 -7.55 18.03
CA ILE A 206 -4.47 -6.92 19.33
C ILE A 206 -5.11 -7.81 20.38
N GLU A 207 -4.35 -8.15 21.42
CA GLU A 207 -4.66 -9.24 22.34
C GLU A 207 -4.76 -10.58 21.58
N PRO A 208 -3.68 -11.02 20.92
CA PRO A 208 -3.71 -12.15 20.00
C PRO A 208 -3.96 -13.50 20.70
N GLU A 209 -3.93 -13.52 22.03
CA GLU A 209 -4.13 -14.71 22.85
C GLU A 209 -5.26 -14.50 23.82
N LEU A 210 -6.30 -15.34 23.74
CA LEU A 210 -7.41 -15.37 24.67
C LEU A 210 -7.56 -16.76 25.28
N VAL A 211 -8.03 -16.80 26.56
CA VAL A 211 -8.40 -18.02 27.26
C VAL A 211 -9.90 -18.00 27.52
N ILE A 212 -10.61 -18.99 27.00
CA ILE A 212 -12.05 -19.14 27.13
C ILE A 212 -12.41 -20.55 27.60
N HIS A 213 -13.68 -20.84 27.91
CA HIS A 213 -14.19 -22.18 28.13
C HIS A 213 -14.90 -22.75 26.91
N ALA A 214 -14.98 -24.08 26.84
CA ALA A 214 -15.74 -24.76 25.79
C ALA A 214 -17.19 -24.26 25.74
N GLY A 215 -17.69 -24.02 24.53
CA GLY A 215 -18.97 -23.32 24.27
C GLY A 215 -18.83 -21.78 24.18
N GLY A 216 -17.65 -21.23 24.51
CA GLY A 216 -17.39 -19.79 24.38
C GLY A 216 -17.23 -19.34 22.94
N THR A 217 -17.63 -18.10 22.69
CA THR A 217 -17.51 -17.44 21.38
C THR A 217 -16.48 -16.30 21.47
N VAL A 218 -15.63 -16.19 20.46
CA VAL A 218 -14.70 -15.07 20.27
C VAL A 218 -15.14 -14.27 19.05
N GLU A 219 -15.10 -12.93 19.16
CA GLU A 219 -15.36 -12.01 18.06
C GLU A 219 -14.08 -11.29 17.62
N TRP A 220 -13.81 -11.28 16.33
CA TRP A 220 -12.77 -10.49 15.68
C TRP A 220 -13.41 -9.33 14.91
N THR A 221 -12.92 -8.12 15.16
CA THR A 221 -13.39 -6.90 14.49
C THR A 221 -12.24 -6.18 13.83
N ASN A 222 -12.35 -5.88 12.53
CA ASN A 222 -11.35 -5.10 11.82
C ASN A 222 -11.50 -3.60 12.12
N PHE A 223 -10.44 -2.99 12.66
CA PHE A 223 -10.33 -1.55 12.94
C PHE A 223 -9.27 -0.86 12.06
N ASP A 224 -8.67 -1.58 11.09
CA ASP A 224 -7.81 -0.95 10.11
C ASP A 224 -8.67 -0.19 9.08
N PRO A 225 -8.44 1.11 8.87
CA PRO A 225 -9.31 1.91 8.01
C PRO A 225 -9.24 1.52 6.53
N ILE A 226 -8.12 0.92 6.09
CA ILE A 226 -7.91 0.63 4.67
C ILE A 226 -7.41 -0.78 4.37
N THR A 227 -6.83 -1.49 5.34
CA THR A 227 -6.26 -2.81 5.09
C THR A 227 -7.29 -3.90 5.39
N PRO A 228 -7.59 -4.79 4.43
CA PRO A 228 -8.37 -5.99 4.69
C PRO A 228 -7.54 -6.98 5.50
N HIS A 229 -8.20 -7.75 6.35
CA HIS A 229 -7.59 -8.84 7.11
C HIS A 229 -8.43 -10.09 7.02
N THR A 230 -7.86 -11.24 7.42
CA THR A 230 -8.57 -12.51 7.54
C THR A 230 -8.37 -13.12 8.92
N ILE A 231 -9.28 -13.99 9.32
CA ILE A 231 -9.11 -14.88 10.45
C ILE A 231 -9.15 -16.32 9.91
N THR A 232 -8.00 -17.00 9.98
CA THR A 232 -7.81 -18.30 9.38
C THR A 232 -7.30 -19.30 10.42
N PHE A 233 -8.06 -20.36 10.65
CA PHE A 233 -7.71 -21.52 11.48
C PHE A 233 -7.46 -22.73 10.58
N GLY A 234 -6.51 -23.56 10.96
CA GLY A 234 -6.16 -24.78 10.21
C GLY A 234 -5.40 -24.49 8.92
N THR A 235 -5.85 -25.05 7.82
CA THR A 235 -5.18 -24.90 6.50
C THR A 235 -5.46 -23.54 5.89
N GLU A 236 -4.40 -22.86 5.50
CA GLU A 236 -4.48 -21.58 4.77
C GLU A 236 -5.07 -21.82 3.36
N PRO A 237 -6.08 -21.03 2.93
CA PRO A 237 -6.67 -21.17 1.60
C PRO A 237 -5.77 -20.55 0.53
N GLU A 238 -5.73 -21.15 -0.66
CA GLU A 238 -5.05 -20.57 -1.84
C GLU A 238 -5.67 -19.23 -2.28
N ASN A 239 -6.96 -19.05 -2.03
CA ASN A 239 -7.69 -17.81 -2.31
C ASN A 239 -8.32 -17.28 -1.02
N PRO A 240 -7.75 -16.22 -0.42
CA PRO A 240 -8.23 -15.69 0.84
C PRO A 240 -9.49 -14.80 0.75
N ILE A 241 -10.07 -14.59 -0.45
CA ILE A 241 -11.22 -13.69 -0.61
C ILE A 241 -12.52 -14.31 -0.10
N PRO A 242 -12.97 -15.50 -0.56
CA PRO A 242 -14.23 -16.04 -0.09
C PRO A 242 -14.08 -16.67 1.31
N PRO A 243 -15.11 -16.57 2.15
CA PRO A 243 -15.13 -17.32 3.40
C PRO A 243 -15.28 -18.83 3.13
N SER A 244 -14.93 -19.66 4.11
CA SER A 244 -15.18 -21.10 4.03
C SER A 244 -16.69 -21.42 4.01
N GLY A 245 -17.06 -22.55 3.40
CA GLY A 245 -18.45 -22.86 3.08
C GLY A 245 -19.36 -23.20 4.27
N ASN A 246 -18.81 -23.30 5.49
CA ASN A 246 -19.55 -23.61 6.73
C ASN A 246 -19.84 -22.36 7.57
N ILE A 247 -19.73 -21.15 6.99
CA ILE A 247 -20.00 -19.89 7.66
C ILE A 247 -21.48 -19.52 7.51
N THR A 248 -22.07 -19.07 8.63
CA THR A 248 -23.41 -18.50 8.72
C THR A 248 -23.33 -17.00 8.97
N VAL A 249 -24.47 -16.31 8.90
CA VAL A 249 -24.58 -14.89 9.21
C VAL A 249 -25.49 -14.73 10.41
N ASP A 250 -25.01 -14.10 11.47
CA ASP A 250 -25.79 -13.78 12.65
C ASP A 250 -26.83 -12.68 12.38
N ALA A 251 -27.80 -12.52 13.30
CA ALA A 251 -28.85 -11.52 13.14
C ALA A 251 -28.35 -10.07 13.07
N ASP A 252 -27.17 -9.79 13.62
CA ASP A 252 -26.51 -8.47 13.56
C ASP A 252 -25.55 -8.33 12.37
N GLY A 253 -25.54 -9.34 11.48
CA GLY A 253 -24.75 -9.36 10.25
C GLY A 253 -23.31 -9.86 10.42
N ALA A 254 -22.84 -10.21 11.61
CA ALA A 254 -21.52 -10.81 11.78
C ALA A 254 -21.45 -12.19 11.11
N LEU A 255 -20.33 -12.51 10.48
CA LEU A 255 -20.07 -13.86 10.00
C LEU A 255 -19.77 -14.76 11.19
N HIS A 256 -20.27 -16.02 11.18
CA HIS A 256 -20.13 -16.94 12.30
C HIS A 256 -19.81 -18.36 11.84
N ALA A 257 -18.84 -18.98 12.51
CA ALA A 257 -18.49 -20.38 12.34
C ALA A 257 -18.41 -21.11 13.70
N ASN A 258 -18.40 -22.44 13.64
CA ASN A 258 -18.13 -23.30 14.80
C ASN A 258 -16.86 -24.12 14.56
N ILE A 259 -16.03 -24.26 15.60
CA ILE A 259 -14.86 -25.14 15.63
C ILE A 259 -15.08 -26.15 16.74
N SER A 260 -14.95 -27.43 16.41
CA SER A 260 -15.12 -28.57 17.31
C SER A 260 -13.87 -29.42 17.52
N SER A 261 -12.83 -29.16 16.74
CA SER A 261 -11.54 -29.85 16.78
C SER A 261 -10.42 -28.92 16.41
N THR A 262 -9.23 -29.14 16.97
CA THR A 262 -7.99 -28.43 16.60
C THR A 262 -7.53 -28.70 15.17
N SER A 263 -8.14 -29.68 14.49
CA SER A 263 -7.90 -30.00 13.08
C SER A 263 -8.90 -29.32 12.12
N ASP A 264 -9.91 -28.64 12.65
CA ASP A 264 -10.88 -27.95 11.80
C ASP A 264 -10.25 -26.75 11.10
N SER A 265 -10.61 -26.57 9.83
CA SER A 265 -10.18 -25.41 9.04
C SER A 265 -11.35 -24.46 8.81
N VAL A 266 -11.17 -23.20 9.20
CA VAL A 266 -12.17 -22.14 9.07
C VAL A 266 -11.46 -20.87 8.61
N HIS A 267 -12.05 -20.20 7.63
CA HIS A 267 -11.51 -18.98 7.04
C HIS A 267 -12.63 -17.94 6.87
N SER A 268 -12.40 -16.73 7.42
CA SER A 268 -13.42 -15.65 7.41
C SER A 268 -13.69 -15.04 6.03
N GLY A 269 -12.79 -15.24 5.04
CA GLY A 269 -12.69 -14.30 3.93
C GLY A 269 -12.15 -12.96 4.37
N PHE A 270 -12.24 -11.95 3.53
CA PHE A 270 -11.84 -10.59 3.90
C PHE A 270 -12.83 -9.98 4.89
N ILE A 271 -12.32 -9.54 6.03
CA ILE A 271 -13.02 -8.61 6.91
C ILE A 271 -12.40 -7.22 6.75
N ILE A 272 -13.24 -6.22 6.57
CA ILE A 272 -12.85 -4.83 6.27
C ILE A 272 -13.62 -3.87 7.17
N SER A 273 -13.01 -2.76 7.55
CA SER A 273 -13.73 -1.65 8.17
C SER A 273 -14.43 -0.81 7.10
N ALA A 274 -15.52 -0.12 7.45
CA ALA A 274 -16.27 0.80 6.58
C ALA A 274 -16.46 0.28 5.13
N PRO A 275 -17.02 -0.94 4.93
CA PRO A 275 -17.10 -1.57 3.61
C PRO A 275 -17.85 -0.74 2.57
N GLN A 276 -18.80 0.09 3.00
CA GLN A 276 -19.59 0.97 2.13
C GLN A 276 -18.78 2.13 1.53
N GLU A 277 -17.63 2.47 2.12
CA GLU A 277 -16.74 3.56 1.66
C GLU A 277 -15.60 3.04 0.79
N ARG A 278 -15.45 1.72 0.69
CA ARG A 278 -14.39 1.06 -0.06
C ARG A 278 -14.71 1.04 -1.55
N ILE A 279 -13.97 1.83 -2.30
CA ILE A 279 -14.04 1.81 -3.77
C ILE A 279 -13.06 0.76 -4.28
N GLY A 280 -13.55 -0.16 -5.12
CA GLY A 280 -12.72 -1.17 -5.78
C GLY A 280 -12.54 -2.47 -5.01
N LEU A 281 -12.96 -2.56 -3.76
CA LEU A 281 -13.15 -3.85 -3.11
C LEU A 281 -14.56 -4.40 -3.40
N PRO A 282 -14.77 -5.72 -3.42
CA PRO A 282 -16.11 -6.29 -3.55
C PRO A 282 -17.03 -5.66 -2.52
N GLN A 283 -18.21 -5.24 -2.94
CA GLN A 283 -19.25 -4.81 -2.01
C GLN A 283 -19.59 -6.00 -1.14
N ALA A 284 -19.19 -5.91 0.11
CA ALA A 284 -19.39 -6.99 1.03
C ALA A 284 -20.78 -6.89 1.68
N PRO A 285 -21.45 -8.00 1.98
CA PRO A 285 -22.63 -8.00 2.82
C PRO A 285 -22.35 -7.33 4.17
N LEU A 286 -23.38 -6.82 4.83
CA LEU A 286 -23.27 -6.43 6.24
C LEU A 286 -22.62 -7.57 7.03
N GLY A 287 -21.76 -7.24 7.99
CA GLY A 287 -21.07 -8.22 8.81
C GLY A 287 -19.65 -8.59 8.35
N THR A 288 -19.19 -8.13 7.19
CA THR A 288 -17.78 -8.35 6.79
C THR A 288 -16.76 -7.57 7.61
N THR A 289 -17.21 -6.76 8.56
CA THR A 289 -16.35 -6.08 9.54
C THR A 289 -16.02 -6.97 10.73
N ARG A 290 -16.86 -8.02 10.99
CA ARG A 290 -16.79 -8.88 12.16
C ARG A 290 -16.90 -10.34 11.79
N PHE A 291 -16.13 -11.15 12.51
CA PHE A 291 -16.18 -12.60 12.41
C PHE A 291 -16.23 -13.23 13.80
N ARG A 292 -17.10 -14.20 14.01
CA ARG A 292 -17.27 -14.93 15.26
C ARG A 292 -16.94 -16.40 15.09
N ILE A 293 -16.34 -16.98 16.12
CA ILE A 293 -16.18 -18.44 16.22
C ILE A 293 -16.61 -18.89 17.61
N THR A 294 -17.49 -19.91 17.63
CA THR A 294 -17.81 -20.66 18.82
C THR A 294 -16.97 -21.92 18.89
N PHE A 295 -16.20 -22.08 19.98
CA PHE A 295 -15.33 -23.24 20.22
C PHE A 295 -16.02 -24.24 21.11
N THR A 296 -16.37 -25.41 20.58
CA THR A 296 -17.16 -26.41 21.31
C THR A 296 -16.32 -27.48 22.03
N ALA A 297 -15.01 -27.56 21.74
CA ALA A 297 -14.10 -28.52 22.37
C ALA A 297 -12.86 -27.82 22.98
N PRO A 298 -12.35 -28.33 24.12
CA PRO A 298 -11.10 -27.87 24.71
C PRO A 298 -9.92 -28.09 23.75
N GLY A 299 -8.95 -27.16 23.77
CA GLY A 299 -7.76 -27.24 22.93
C GLY A 299 -7.02 -25.93 22.81
N VAL A 300 -5.92 -25.94 22.03
CA VAL A 300 -5.18 -24.76 21.63
C VAL A 300 -5.35 -24.57 20.13
N TYR A 301 -5.88 -23.44 19.72
CA TYR A 301 -6.27 -23.12 18.36
C TYR A 301 -5.45 -21.94 17.83
N PRO A 302 -4.33 -22.19 17.14
CA PRO A 302 -3.57 -21.13 16.49
C PRO A 302 -4.35 -20.60 15.28
N TYR A 303 -4.20 -19.29 15.00
CA TYR A 303 -4.79 -18.66 13.85
C TYR A 303 -3.87 -17.59 13.25
N ILE A 304 -4.10 -17.27 12.00
CA ILE A 304 -3.32 -16.30 11.22
C ILE A 304 -4.23 -15.33 10.48
N CYS A 305 -3.67 -14.22 10.03
CA CYS A 305 -4.19 -13.47 8.89
C CYS A 305 -3.49 -13.99 7.63
N ALA A 306 -4.20 -14.63 6.70
CA ALA A 306 -3.64 -15.21 5.49
C ALA A 306 -3.09 -14.15 4.49
N LEU A 307 -3.23 -12.87 4.78
CA LEU A 307 -2.62 -11.79 4.00
C LEU A 307 -1.31 -11.28 4.63
N HIS A 308 -1.15 -11.43 5.96
CA HIS A 308 -0.07 -10.77 6.70
C HIS A 308 0.61 -11.69 7.72
N ASP A 309 0.48 -13.00 7.59
CA ASP A 309 1.12 -13.95 8.51
C ASP A 309 2.65 -13.93 8.34
N ASP A 310 3.16 -13.67 7.14
CA ASP A 310 4.57 -13.44 6.86
C ASP A 310 5.10 -12.19 7.57
N LEU A 311 4.25 -11.17 7.75
CA LEU A 311 4.56 -9.98 8.55
C LEU A 311 4.44 -10.25 10.07
N GLY A 312 4.00 -11.45 10.47
CA GLY A 312 3.86 -11.89 11.86
C GLY A 312 2.47 -11.66 12.48
N MET A 313 1.42 -11.49 11.69
CA MET A 313 0.03 -11.36 12.17
C MET A 313 -0.55 -12.72 12.52
N LYS A 314 -0.28 -13.20 13.75
CA LYS A 314 -0.63 -14.52 14.28
C LYS A 314 -1.19 -14.42 15.69
N GLY A 315 -2.04 -15.37 16.08
CA GLY A 315 -2.63 -15.46 17.40
C GLY A 315 -3.00 -16.89 17.79
N ARG A 316 -3.57 -17.08 18.98
CA ARG A 316 -4.09 -18.35 19.45
C ARG A 316 -5.24 -18.18 20.44
N ILE A 317 -6.20 -19.09 20.40
CA ILE A 317 -7.25 -19.22 21.40
C ILE A 317 -7.00 -20.48 22.22
N VAL A 318 -6.99 -20.36 23.53
CA VAL A 318 -6.90 -21.47 24.47
C VAL A 318 -8.29 -21.75 25.04
N VAL A 319 -8.84 -22.93 24.75
CA VAL A 319 -10.15 -23.35 25.19
C VAL A 319 -10.02 -24.34 26.32
N LEU A 320 -10.48 -23.96 27.51
CA LEU A 320 -10.55 -24.81 28.70
C LEU A 320 -11.83 -25.67 28.69
N PRO A 321 -11.82 -26.81 29.40
CA PRO A 321 -13.03 -27.64 29.59
C PRO A 321 -14.20 -26.90 30.20
#